data_f92778ef5dec17735a33c328024f85ae
#
_entry.id   f92778ef5dec17735a33c328024f85ae
#
_cell.length_a   1.000
_cell.length_b   1.000
_cell.length_c   1.000
_cell.angle_alpha   90.00
_cell.angle_beta   90.00
_cell.angle_gamma   90.00
#
_symmetry.space_group_name_H-M   'P 1'
#
loop_
_entity.id
_entity.type
_entity.pdbx_description
1 polymer ?
#
loop_
_entity_poly.entity_id
_entity_poly.type
_entity_poly.pdbx_seq_one_letter_code
_entity_poly.pdbx_strand_id
1 'polypeptide(L)'
;MNQFCRIALLAAVFILAREASADSIAYRDCPNCPEMVTIPAGSFLMQSNDGVAGETPDHQVTISAAFALGKFEVTVGEFRRFVLASGYRTEAEKNTDIAACHAMDGYNDKSYRYWDRPGFTQTDQQPVACISLNDAQAYVKWLGETTGKAYRLPNETEWEYAARAGTTTSRYWGDDPNQACLYANVADQSTGPNAMDGNARHECNDGYHYTAPVGTYKPNAFGLHDMIGNVWEWVEGNKHNDAPTDDKVLSADGTERVLRGGSWFNGPQLARAAASVNEVRDRNGLPMFRTLNCMGFRVASMLP
;
A
#
# COMPACT_ATOMS: atom_id res chain seq x y z
N MET A 1 -25.18 -74.73 0.57
CA MET A 1 -24.11 -73.94 -0.12
C MET A 1 -24.36 -72.43 0.18
N ASN A 2 -23.77 -71.96 1.23
CA ASN A 2 -23.95 -70.56 1.69
C ASN A 2 -22.73 -69.72 1.23
N GLN A 3 -22.97 -68.74 0.36
CA GLN A 3 -21.98 -67.70 0.02
C GLN A 3 -22.14 -66.57 0.99
N PHE A 4 -21.14 -66.36 1.83
CA PHE A 4 -20.98 -65.12 2.66
C PHE A 4 -20.34 -63.97 1.82
N CYS A 5 -21.13 -62.93 1.56
CA CYS A 5 -20.64 -61.69 0.94
C CYS A 5 -19.97 -60.89 2.02
N ARG A 6 -18.63 -60.72 1.95
CA ARG A 6 -17.87 -59.82 2.84
C ARG A 6 -17.87 -58.44 2.22
N ILE A 7 -18.62 -57.54 2.84
CA ILE A 7 -18.54 -56.09 2.53
C ILE A 7 -17.33 -55.50 3.29
N ALA A 8 -16.31 -55.06 2.54
CA ALA A 8 -15.18 -54.33 3.10
C ALA A 8 -15.58 -52.84 3.19
N LEU A 9 -15.73 -52.34 4.41
CA LEU A 9 -15.86 -50.89 4.65
C LEU A 9 -14.49 -50.25 4.53
N LEU A 10 -14.27 -49.46 3.47
CA LEU A 10 -13.15 -48.54 3.36
C LEU A 10 -13.48 -47.26 4.14
N ALA A 11 -12.90 -47.11 5.31
CA ALA A 11 -12.94 -45.85 6.06
C ALA A 11 -11.97 -44.84 5.41
N ALA A 12 -12.52 -43.85 4.69
CA ALA A 12 -11.76 -42.74 4.21
C ALA A 12 -11.44 -41.79 5.41
N VAL A 13 -10.18 -41.78 5.83
CA VAL A 13 -9.68 -40.84 6.82
C VAL A 13 -9.49 -39.50 6.10
N PHE A 14 -10.44 -38.58 6.26
CA PHE A 14 -10.24 -37.18 5.90
C PHE A 14 -9.30 -36.57 6.92
N ILE A 15 -8.02 -36.39 6.53
CA ILE A 15 -7.08 -35.51 7.24
C ILE A 15 -7.50 -34.08 6.90
N LEU A 16 -8.30 -33.49 7.75
CA LEU A 16 -8.48 -32.02 7.74
C LEU A 16 -7.13 -31.39 8.06
N ALA A 17 -6.43 -30.92 7.04
CA ALA A 17 -5.33 -29.99 7.21
C ALA A 17 -5.90 -28.75 7.89
N ARG A 18 -5.67 -28.61 9.19
CA ARG A 18 -5.93 -27.41 9.96
C ARG A 18 -4.88 -26.41 9.47
N GLU A 19 -5.26 -25.51 8.57
CA GLU A 19 -4.46 -24.34 8.28
C GLU A 19 -4.28 -23.63 9.62
N ALA A 20 -3.06 -23.69 10.16
CA ALA A 20 -2.66 -22.90 11.30
C ALA A 20 -2.64 -21.46 10.80
N SER A 21 -3.70 -20.71 11.10
CA SER A 21 -3.64 -19.28 11.15
C SER A 21 -2.52 -18.94 12.12
N ALA A 22 -1.33 -18.63 11.62
CA ALA A 22 -0.30 -18.05 12.43
C ALA A 22 -0.85 -16.70 12.85
N ASP A 23 -1.29 -16.58 14.11
CA ASP A 23 -1.56 -15.26 14.70
C ASP A 23 -0.34 -14.41 14.47
N SER A 24 -0.42 -13.49 13.52
CA SER A 24 0.67 -12.58 13.22
C SER A 24 0.84 -11.67 14.43
N ILE A 25 1.90 -11.96 15.22
CA ILE A 25 2.19 -11.19 16.44
C ILE A 25 2.62 -9.80 16.00
N ALA A 26 1.75 -8.83 16.20
CA ALA A 26 2.09 -7.43 16.01
C ALA A 26 2.98 -6.96 17.18
N TYR A 27 4.04 -6.21 16.87
CA TYR A 27 4.99 -5.70 17.85
C TYR A 27 5.43 -4.26 17.51
N ARG A 28 6.09 -3.61 18.46
CA ARG A 28 6.72 -2.30 18.28
C ARG A 28 8.15 -2.35 18.78
N ASP A 29 9.08 -1.79 18.02
CA ASP A 29 10.49 -1.69 18.44
C ASP A 29 10.71 -0.60 19.51
N CYS A 30 9.78 0.36 19.62
CA CYS A 30 9.75 1.36 20.68
C CYS A 30 8.28 1.81 20.95
N PRO A 31 7.99 2.47 22.09
CA PRO A 31 6.63 2.85 22.46
C PRO A 31 5.89 3.71 21.42
N ASN A 32 6.62 4.50 20.64
CA ASN A 32 6.07 5.40 19.64
C ASN A 32 6.50 5.03 18.21
N CYS A 33 7.08 3.84 18.02
CA CYS A 33 7.41 3.32 16.68
C CYS A 33 6.15 2.77 15.99
N PRO A 34 6.15 2.66 14.67
CA PRO A 34 5.11 1.95 13.93
C PRO A 34 4.89 0.53 14.47
N GLU A 35 3.64 0.09 14.45
CA GLU A 35 3.29 -1.30 14.78
C GLU A 35 3.62 -2.19 13.57
N MET A 36 4.40 -3.23 13.81
CA MET A 36 4.92 -4.12 12.79
C MET A 36 4.26 -5.48 12.85
N VAL A 37 4.05 -6.10 11.70
CA VAL A 37 3.53 -7.46 11.55
C VAL A 37 4.58 -8.30 10.83
N THR A 38 4.83 -9.51 11.32
CA THR A 38 5.70 -10.48 10.64
C THR A 38 4.99 -11.08 9.45
N ILE A 39 5.55 -10.95 8.26
CA ILE A 39 5.07 -11.52 7.01
C ILE A 39 5.90 -12.77 6.72
N PRO A 40 5.27 -13.95 6.58
CA PRO A 40 6.00 -15.20 6.35
C PRO A 40 6.64 -15.25 4.96
N ALA A 41 7.68 -16.04 4.81
CA ALA A 41 8.16 -16.44 3.48
C ALA A 41 7.08 -17.25 2.75
N GLY A 42 7.06 -17.18 1.41
CA GLY A 42 6.06 -17.89 0.61
C GLY A 42 6.15 -17.52 -0.86
N SER A 43 5.17 -17.97 -1.63
CA SER A 43 5.09 -17.66 -3.06
C SER A 43 3.68 -17.23 -3.44
N PHE A 44 3.56 -16.36 -4.44
CA PHE A 44 2.29 -15.87 -4.95
C PHE A 44 2.36 -15.58 -6.45
N LEU A 45 1.21 -15.38 -7.08
CA LEU A 45 1.10 -14.84 -8.43
C LEU A 45 1.08 -13.32 -8.31
N MET A 46 2.14 -12.68 -8.80
CA MET A 46 2.25 -11.22 -8.87
C MET A 46 1.54 -10.71 -10.10
N GLN A 47 0.87 -9.56 -9.96
CA GLN A 47 0.09 -8.87 -11.01
C GLN A 47 -1.20 -9.63 -11.38
N SER A 48 -2.08 -9.02 -12.15
CA SER A 48 -3.33 -9.66 -12.58
C SER A 48 -3.59 -9.40 -14.06
N ASN A 49 -4.15 -10.41 -14.73
CA ASN A 49 -4.66 -10.31 -16.09
C ASN A 49 -6.03 -9.60 -16.16
N ASP A 50 -6.28 -8.60 -15.31
CA ASP A 50 -7.55 -7.84 -15.31
C ASP A 50 -7.71 -6.98 -16.58
N GLY A 51 -6.76 -7.06 -17.51
CA GLY A 51 -6.81 -6.41 -18.82
C GLY A 51 -6.53 -4.91 -18.76
N VAL A 52 -5.97 -4.43 -17.67
CA VAL A 52 -5.55 -3.03 -17.56
C VAL A 52 -4.22 -2.84 -18.31
N ALA A 53 -4.19 -1.85 -19.20
CA ALA A 53 -2.99 -1.57 -19.98
C ALA A 53 -1.81 -1.21 -19.07
N GLY A 54 -0.66 -1.86 -19.30
CA GLY A 54 0.57 -1.64 -18.53
C GLY A 54 0.80 -2.62 -17.38
N GLU A 55 -0.15 -3.50 -17.07
CA GLU A 55 0.07 -4.61 -16.14
C GLU A 55 0.78 -5.77 -16.84
N THR A 56 1.82 -6.33 -16.20
CA THR A 56 2.51 -7.50 -16.73
C THR A 56 1.67 -8.76 -16.49
N PRO A 57 1.78 -9.79 -17.37
CA PRO A 57 1.10 -11.07 -17.17
C PRO A 57 1.48 -11.69 -15.82
N ASP A 58 0.53 -12.46 -15.27
CA ASP A 58 0.75 -13.19 -14.02
C ASP A 58 2.03 -14.03 -14.07
N HIS A 59 2.86 -13.87 -13.07
CA HIS A 59 4.06 -14.69 -12.90
C HIS A 59 4.26 -15.08 -11.44
N GLN A 60 4.85 -16.27 -11.24
CA GLN A 60 5.13 -16.78 -9.91
C GLN A 60 6.31 -16.04 -9.30
N VAL A 61 6.12 -15.51 -8.10
CA VAL A 61 7.17 -14.85 -7.33
C VAL A 61 7.33 -15.51 -5.97
N THR A 62 8.57 -15.59 -5.48
CA THR A 62 8.89 -16.18 -4.18
C THR A 62 9.52 -15.15 -3.26
N ILE A 63 8.90 -14.97 -2.10
CA ILE A 63 9.47 -14.25 -0.95
C ILE A 63 10.31 -15.26 -0.16
N SER A 64 11.61 -15.22 -0.36
CA SER A 64 12.55 -16.25 0.15
C SER A 64 12.77 -16.20 1.66
N ALA A 65 12.56 -15.06 2.30
CA ALA A 65 12.72 -14.86 3.74
C ALA A 65 11.55 -14.08 4.31
N ALA A 66 11.17 -14.41 5.54
CA ALA A 66 10.19 -13.63 6.27
C ALA A 66 10.73 -12.20 6.54
N PHE A 67 9.84 -11.22 6.56
CA PHE A 67 10.17 -9.82 6.84
C PHE A 67 9.08 -9.21 7.74
N ALA A 68 9.29 -8.00 8.21
CA ALA A 68 8.25 -7.26 8.93
C ALA A 68 7.74 -6.10 8.08
N LEU A 69 6.44 -5.85 8.16
CA LEU A 69 5.76 -4.75 7.48
C LEU A 69 4.93 -3.95 8.49
N GLY A 70 4.88 -2.64 8.32
CA GLY A 70 4.00 -1.77 9.08
C GLY A 70 2.55 -2.24 8.98
N LYS A 71 1.93 -2.50 10.15
CA LYS A 71 0.51 -2.90 10.22
C LYS A 71 -0.40 -1.89 9.55
N PHE A 72 0.00 -0.63 9.61
CA PHE A 72 -0.66 0.54 9.07
C PHE A 72 0.30 1.35 8.20
N GLU A 73 -0.24 2.28 7.45
CA GLU A 73 0.50 3.40 6.87
C GLU A 73 1.12 4.25 8.00
N VAL A 74 2.24 4.92 7.72
CA VAL A 74 2.84 5.87 8.67
C VAL A 74 1.86 7.02 8.91
N THR A 75 1.56 7.24 10.19
CA THR A 75 0.58 8.26 10.59
C THR A 75 1.17 9.67 10.66
N VAL A 76 0.29 10.68 10.59
CA VAL A 76 0.66 12.10 10.82
C VAL A 76 1.40 12.26 12.17
N GLY A 77 0.94 11.57 13.22
CA GLY A 77 1.57 11.65 14.54
C GLY A 77 2.97 11.03 14.57
N GLU A 78 3.21 9.93 13.83
CA GLU A 78 4.52 9.31 13.70
C GLU A 78 5.47 10.17 12.89
N PHE A 79 5.00 10.73 11.75
CA PHE A 79 5.79 11.61 10.92
C PHE A 79 6.11 12.95 11.62
N ARG A 80 5.17 13.50 12.38
CA ARG A 80 5.40 14.71 13.20
C ARG A 80 6.54 14.50 14.20
N ARG A 81 6.62 13.33 14.85
CA ARG A 81 7.74 13.02 15.76
C ARG A 81 9.08 13.01 15.03
N PHE A 82 9.15 12.46 13.84
CA PHE A 82 10.34 12.52 12.99
C PHE A 82 10.74 13.97 12.70
N VAL A 83 9.81 14.79 12.22
CA VAL A 83 10.07 16.20 11.90
C VAL A 83 10.57 16.97 13.12
N LEU A 84 9.91 16.80 14.26
CA LEU A 84 10.30 17.48 15.51
C LEU A 84 11.67 17.02 16.04
N ALA A 85 12.00 15.76 15.92
CA ALA A 85 13.26 15.20 16.43
C ALA A 85 14.46 15.52 15.52
N SER A 86 14.25 15.58 14.21
CA SER A 86 15.33 15.74 13.22
C SER A 86 15.47 17.15 12.65
N GLY A 87 14.45 17.98 12.82
CA GLY A 87 14.35 19.27 12.12
C GLY A 87 14.16 19.12 10.60
N TYR A 88 13.73 17.96 10.14
CA TYR A 88 13.53 17.68 8.72
C TYR A 88 12.48 18.61 8.11
N ARG A 89 12.73 19.06 6.90
CA ARG A 89 11.75 19.75 6.07
C ARG A 89 11.51 18.93 4.81
N THR A 90 10.24 18.67 4.49
CA THR A 90 9.85 17.89 3.31
C THR A 90 10.20 18.60 2.00
N GLU A 91 10.24 17.86 0.90
CA GLU A 91 10.45 18.44 -0.43
C GLU A 91 9.35 19.46 -0.75
N ALA A 92 8.10 19.17 -0.38
CA ALA A 92 6.99 20.11 -0.54
C ALA A 92 7.17 21.42 0.26
N GLU A 93 7.82 21.40 1.42
CA GLU A 93 8.13 22.59 2.22
C GLU A 93 9.32 23.39 1.68
N LYS A 94 10.23 22.73 0.96
CA LYS A 94 11.45 23.38 0.42
C LYS A 94 11.22 24.07 -0.92
N ASN A 95 10.26 23.56 -1.70
CA ASN A 95 10.10 23.97 -3.09
C ASN A 95 8.64 24.33 -3.38
N THR A 96 8.40 25.62 -3.57
CA THR A 96 7.05 26.19 -3.70
C THR A 96 6.43 26.01 -5.08
N ASP A 97 7.20 25.65 -6.12
CA ASP A 97 6.70 25.70 -7.50
C ASP A 97 6.44 24.31 -8.13
N ILE A 98 7.32 23.34 -7.90
CA ILE A 98 7.22 22.00 -8.56
C ILE A 98 6.99 20.89 -7.54
N ALA A 99 7.44 21.06 -6.31
CA ALA A 99 7.35 20.04 -5.26
C ALA A 99 6.20 20.29 -4.27
N ALA A 100 5.42 21.35 -4.47
CA ALA A 100 4.22 21.57 -3.68
C ALA A 100 3.28 20.39 -3.84
N CYS A 101 2.65 19.97 -2.76
CA CYS A 101 1.67 18.89 -2.80
C CYS A 101 0.43 19.35 -3.57
N HIS A 102 0.10 18.62 -4.64
CA HIS A 102 -1.06 18.92 -5.47
C HIS A 102 -2.30 18.23 -4.91
N ALA A 103 -3.45 18.92 -5.02
CA ALA A 103 -4.74 18.34 -4.66
C ALA A 103 -5.30 17.50 -5.79
N MET A 104 -5.85 16.33 -5.45
CA MET A 104 -6.54 15.45 -6.40
C MET A 104 -7.99 15.84 -6.63
N ASP A 105 -8.60 16.61 -5.76
CA ASP A 105 -10.01 16.98 -5.79
C ASP A 105 -10.39 18.10 -6.78
N GLY A 106 -9.49 18.42 -7.71
CA GLY A 106 -9.74 19.41 -8.76
C GLY A 106 -9.76 20.87 -8.28
N TYR A 107 -9.42 21.10 -7.05
CA TYR A 107 -9.29 22.46 -6.52
C TYR A 107 -8.09 23.14 -7.17
N ASN A 108 -8.35 24.16 -8.02
CA ASN A 108 -7.35 25.09 -8.53
C ASN A 108 -6.79 26.01 -7.43
N ASP A 109 -6.91 25.59 -6.18
CA ASP A 109 -6.34 26.30 -5.05
C ASP A 109 -4.83 26.13 -5.09
N LYS A 110 -4.13 27.23 -5.43
CA LYS A 110 -2.67 27.35 -5.40
C LYS A 110 -2.15 27.49 -3.96
N SER A 111 -2.94 27.12 -2.94
CA SER A 111 -2.47 27.14 -1.57
C SER A 111 -1.30 26.18 -1.42
N TYR A 112 -0.32 26.65 -0.70
CA TYR A 112 0.88 25.90 -0.36
C TYR A 112 0.51 24.72 0.54
N ARG A 113 0.62 23.48 0.02
CA ARG A 113 0.29 22.24 0.73
C ARG A 113 1.54 21.43 1.01
N TYR A 114 1.55 20.78 2.15
CA TYR A 114 2.61 19.87 2.59
C TYR A 114 2.04 18.92 3.65
N TRP A 115 2.82 18.04 4.20
CA TRP A 115 2.39 16.97 5.09
C TRP A 115 1.49 17.39 6.27
N ASP A 116 1.70 18.61 6.83
CA ASP A 116 0.89 19.16 7.94
C ASP A 116 -0.32 20.00 7.43
N ARG A 117 -0.41 20.22 6.13
CA ARG A 117 -1.48 20.98 5.45
C ARG A 117 -1.81 20.35 4.09
N PRO A 118 -2.38 19.13 4.04
CA PRO A 118 -2.65 18.44 2.77
C PRO A 118 -3.82 19.05 1.96
N GLY A 119 -4.49 20.06 2.49
CA GLY A 119 -5.68 20.69 1.91
C GLY A 119 -6.98 20.31 2.60
N PHE A 120 -6.89 19.44 3.59
CA PHE A 120 -8.01 19.01 4.44
C PHE A 120 -7.53 18.80 5.88
N THR A 121 -8.46 18.71 6.82
CA THR A 121 -8.14 18.50 8.24
C THR A 121 -7.75 17.04 8.47
N GLN A 122 -6.61 16.83 9.13
CA GLN A 122 -6.14 15.53 9.56
C GLN A 122 -5.89 15.49 11.07
N THR A 123 -6.08 14.31 11.64
CA THR A 123 -5.69 13.98 13.01
C THR A 123 -4.36 13.20 13.01
N ASP A 124 -3.74 13.05 14.17
CA ASP A 124 -2.51 12.28 14.33
C ASP A 124 -2.65 10.79 13.97
N GLN A 125 -3.87 10.26 13.90
CA GLN A 125 -4.15 8.86 13.59
C GLN A 125 -4.42 8.60 12.10
N GLN A 126 -4.50 9.63 11.27
CA GLN A 126 -4.64 9.47 9.82
C GLN A 126 -3.28 9.26 9.17
N PRO A 127 -3.20 8.62 7.98
CA PRO A 127 -1.94 8.47 7.28
C PRO A 127 -1.36 9.83 6.91
N VAL A 128 -0.06 9.97 7.00
CA VAL A 128 0.60 11.16 6.49
C VAL A 128 0.47 11.21 4.97
N ALA A 129 0.09 12.36 4.45
CA ALA A 129 -0.06 12.63 3.02
C ALA A 129 0.90 13.72 2.54
N CYS A 130 0.94 14.01 1.24
CA CYS A 130 1.88 14.99 0.68
C CYS A 130 3.37 14.60 0.88
N ILE A 131 3.68 13.32 0.82
CA ILE A 131 5.01 12.75 1.04
C ILE A 131 5.63 12.36 -0.30
N SER A 132 6.85 12.79 -0.56
CA SER A 132 7.67 12.30 -1.67
C SER A 132 8.40 11.01 -1.28
N LEU A 133 8.92 10.27 -2.28
CA LEU A 133 9.77 9.10 -2.03
C LEU A 133 10.99 9.48 -1.15
N ASN A 134 11.62 10.63 -1.41
CA ASN A 134 12.76 11.09 -0.64
C ASN A 134 12.40 11.41 0.82
N ASP A 135 11.20 11.94 1.07
CA ASP A 135 10.69 12.17 2.43
C ASP A 135 10.45 10.84 3.16
N ALA A 136 9.86 9.85 2.47
CA ALA A 136 9.66 8.51 3.01
C ALA A 136 11.00 7.81 3.33
N GLN A 137 11.98 7.91 2.44
CA GLN A 137 13.34 7.38 2.67
C GLN A 137 14.05 8.09 3.84
N ALA A 138 13.88 9.40 3.99
CA ALA A 138 14.42 10.13 5.13
C ALA A 138 13.81 9.66 6.46
N TYR A 139 12.49 9.39 6.47
CA TYR A 139 11.80 8.86 7.64
C TYR A 139 12.33 7.46 8.04
N VAL A 140 12.42 6.52 7.10
CA VAL A 140 12.88 5.15 7.43
C VAL A 140 14.33 5.14 7.87
N LYS A 141 15.18 6.01 7.30
CA LYS A 141 16.55 6.18 7.76
C LYS A 141 16.61 6.67 9.21
N TRP A 142 15.87 7.74 9.53
CA TRP A 142 15.78 8.25 10.91
C TRP A 142 15.25 7.20 11.89
N LEU A 143 14.21 6.44 11.48
CA LEU A 143 13.64 5.38 12.31
C LEU A 143 14.66 4.27 12.58
N GLY A 144 15.43 3.90 11.56
CA GLY A 144 16.53 2.94 11.67
C GLY A 144 17.63 3.40 12.64
N GLU A 145 18.05 4.67 12.52
CA GLU A 145 19.04 5.28 13.43
C GLU A 145 18.51 5.35 14.87
N THR A 146 17.22 5.64 15.04
CA THR A 146 16.58 5.76 16.37
C THR A 146 16.43 4.42 17.06
N THR A 147 16.14 3.36 16.31
CA THR A 147 15.85 2.03 16.87
C THR A 147 17.01 1.06 16.82
N GLY A 148 18.04 1.35 16.02
CA GLY A 148 19.13 0.43 15.72
C GLY A 148 18.69 -0.76 14.83
N LYS A 149 17.55 -0.65 14.12
CA LYS A 149 17.00 -1.69 13.25
C LYS A 149 17.12 -1.29 11.78
N ALA A 150 17.13 -2.28 10.89
CA ALA A 150 17.20 -2.04 9.45
C ALA A 150 15.81 -1.73 8.85
N TYR A 151 15.29 -0.53 9.14
CA TYR A 151 14.07 -0.05 8.51
C TYR A 151 14.33 0.40 7.08
N ARG A 152 13.33 0.16 6.22
CA ARG A 152 13.31 0.54 4.80
C ARG A 152 11.88 0.70 4.31
N LEU A 153 11.68 1.07 3.06
CA LEU A 153 10.39 0.87 2.39
C LEU A 153 10.27 -0.61 1.97
N PRO A 154 9.05 -1.15 1.83
CA PRO A 154 8.87 -2.43 1.17
C PRO A 154 9.25 -2.29 -0.31
N ASN A 155 9.77 -3.34 -0.93
CA ASN A 155 9.82 -3.38 -2.38
C ASN A 155 8.44 -3.72 -2.95
N GLU A 156 8.27 -3.52 -4.25
CA GLU A 156 6.99 -3.71 -4.93
C GLU A 156 6.44 -5.13 -4.77
N THR A 157 7.29 -6.12 -4.86
CA THR A 157 6.95 -7.55 -4.71
C THR A 157 6.50 -7.89 -3.29
N GLU A 158 7.22 -7.40 -2.30
CA GLU A 158 6.86 -7.57 -0.88
C GLU A 158 5.53 -6.91 -0.56
N TRP A 159 5.31 -5.72 -1.12
CA TRP A 159 4.08 -4.98 -0.92
C TRP A 159 2.87 -5.74 -1.48
N GLU A 160 2.93 -6.22 -2.74
CA GLU A 160 1.82 -6.95 -3.36
C GLU A 160 1.58 -8.31 -2.69
N TYR A 161 2.64 -9.05 -2.35
CA TYR A 161 2.52 -10.28 -1.56
C TYR A 161 1.77 -10.05 -0.25
N ALA A 162 2.15 -9.00 0.47
CA ALA A 162 1.53 -8.64 1.73
C ALA A 162 0.08 -8.15 1.55
N ALA A 163 -0.21 -7.40 0.49
CA ALA A 163 -1.55 -6.93 0.18
C ALA A 163 -2.51 -8.08 -0.12
N ARG A 164 -2.06 -9.05 -0.91
CA ARG A 164 -2.86 -10.24 -1.25
C ARG A 164 -3.07 -11.17 -0.07
N ALA A 165 -2.10 -11.33 0.79
CA ALA A 165 -2.17 -12.20 1.97
C ALA A 165 -2.76 -13.59 1.67
N GLY A 166 -2.30 -14.22 0.56
CA GLY A 166 -2.70 -15.55 0.11
C GLY A 166 -3.89 -15.58 -0.87
N THR A 167 -4.52 -14.44 -1.19
CA THR A 167 -5.60 -14.40 -2.19
C THR A 167 -5.07 -14.22 -3.62
N THR A 168 -5.86 -14.67 -4.60
CA THR A 168 -5.62 -14.48 -6.03
C THR A 168 -6.63 -13.52 -6.68
N THR A 169 -7.57 -13.03 -5.92
CA THR A 169 -8.60 -12.08 -6.35
C THR A 169 -8.02 -10.67 -6.54
N SER A 170 -8.73 -9.79 -7.24
CA SER A 170 -8.31 -8.41 -7.48
C SER A 170 -8.06 -7.63 -6.17
N ARG A 171 -8.76 -8.00 -5.09
CA ARG A 171 -8.65 -7.42 -3.75
C ARG A 171 -8.59 -8.54 -2.71
N TYR A 172 -7.99 -8.28 -1.56
CA TYR A 172 -7.89 -9.30 -0.50
C TYR A 172 -9.24 -9.75 0.09
N TRP A 173 -10.32 -9.04 -0.21
CA TRP A 173 -11.70 -9.43 0.17
C TRP A 173 -12.50 -10.08 -0.97
N GLY A 174 -11.93 -10.21 -2.17
CA GLY A 174 -12.59 -10.77 -3.34
C GLY A 174 -12.67 -9.80 -4.53
N ASP A 175 -13.50 -10.14 -5.51
CA ASP A 175 -13.60 -9.38 -6.76
C ASP A 175 -14.74 -8.36 -6.77
N ASP A 176 -15.70 -8.46 -5.83
CA ASP A 176 -16.80 -7.49 -5.74
C ASP A 176 -16.29 -6.13 -5.24
N PRO A 177 -16.24 -5.10 -6.09
CA PRO A 177 -15.76 -3.78 -5.70
C PRO A 177 -16.68 -3.08 -4.70
N ASN A 178 -17.97 -3.42 -4.65
CA ASN A 178 -18.94 -2.73 -3.80
C ASN A 178 -18.88 -3.15 -2.33
N GLN A 179 -18.05 -4.15 -2.00
CA GLN A 179 -17.71 -4.46 -0.62
C GLN A 179 -16.58 -3.59 -0.05
N ALA A 180 -15.96 -2.72 -0.88
CA ALA A 180 -14.78 -1.95 -0.52
C ALA A 180 -14.93 -1.19 0.80
N CYS A 181 -16.05 -0.54 1.05
CA CYS A 181 -16.28 0.28 2.25
C CYS A 181 -16.27 -0.49 3.59
N LEU A 182 -16.20 -1.84 3.57
CA LEU A 182 -15.95 -2.67 4.75
C LEU A 182 -14.45 -2.87 5.02
N TYR A 183 -13.61 -2.64 4.00
CA TYR A 183 -12.21 -3.01 3.98
C TYR A 183 -11.26 -1.86 3.66
N ALA A 184 -11.74 -0.77 3.07
CA ALA A 184 -10.92 0.28 2.51
C ALA A 184 -11.63 1.64 2.50
N ASN A 185 -10.85 2.72 2.54
CA ASN A 185 -11.29 4.07 2.24
C ASN A 185 -10.97 4.35 0.75
N VAL A 186 -11.99 4.55 -0.06
CA VAL A 186 -11.91 4.61 -1.54
C VAL A 186 -12.84 5.69 -2.10
N ALA A 187 -12.75 5.98 -3.39
CA ALA A 187 -13.74 6.84 -4.04
C ALA A 187 -15.11 6.16 -4.05
N ASP A 188 -16.02 6.67 -3.27
CA ASP A 188 -17.36 6.16 -3.03
C ASP A 188 -18.43 7.26 -3.03
N GLN A 189 -19.57 7.03 -2.40
CA GLN A 189 -20.65 8.00 -2.30
C GLN A 189 -20.32 9.23 -1.43
N SER A 190 -19.33 9.11 -0.54
CA SER A 190 -18.84 10.21 0.33
C SER A 190 -17.85 11.13 -0.39
N THR A 191 -17.17 10.61 -1.41
CA THR A 191 -16.17 11.35 -2.20
C THR A 191 -16.86 12.36 -3.13
N GLY A 192 -16.30 13.56 -3.25
CA GLY A 192 -16.79 14.59 -4.17
C GLY A 192 -16.85 14.15 -5.65
N PRO A 193 -17.37 14.96 -6.56
CA PRO A 193 -17.70 14.57 -7.94
C PRO A 193 -16.50 14.21 -8.85
N ASN A 194 -15.26 14.39 -8.39
CA ASN A 194 -14.05 14.34 -9.22
C ASN A 194 -13.17 13.11 -8.98
N ALA A 195 -13.73 11.90 -8.77
CA ALA A 195 -12.93 10.68 -8.67
C ALA A 195 -12.08 10.44 -9.94
N MET A 196 -10.85 9.91 -9.79
CA MET A 196 -9.86 9.80 -10.89
C MET A 196 -10.26 8.84 -12.02
N ASP A 197 -11.02 7.79 -11.74
CA ASP A 197 -11.31 6.71 -12.71
C ASP A 197 -12.50 7.05 -13.62
N GLY A 198 -12.49 8.21 -14.26
CA GLY A 198 -13.59 8.61 -15.16
C GLY A 198 -14.95 8.73 -14.46
N ASN A 199 -14.95 9.12 -13.18
CA ASN A 199 -16.09 9.18 -12.26
C ASN A 199 -16.67 7.82 -11.81
N ALA A 200 -16.00 6.71 -12.07
CA ALA A 200 -16.39 5.44 -11.49
C ALA A 200 -16.14 5.45 -9.96
N ARG A 201 -17.15 5.08 -9.20
CA ARG A 201 -17.11 5.03 -7.73
C ARG A 201 -17.60 3.68 -7.26
N HIS A 202 -17.17 3.33 -6.05
CA HIS A 202 -17.76 2.20 -5.35
C HIS A 202 -19.21 2.55 -4.92
N GLU A 203 -20.11 1.59 -5.10
CA GLU A 203 -21.53 1.76 -4.75
C GLU A 203 -21.76 1.49 -3.25
N CYS A 204 -20.99 2.17 -2.41
CA CYS A 204 -21.06 2.07 -0.95
C CYS A 204 -20.72 3.41 -0.31
N ASN A 205 -20.63 3.47 1.02
CA ASN A 205 -20.24 4.67 1.78
C ASN A 205 -19.30 4.25 2.91
N ASP A 206 -18.04 4.67 2.84
CA ASP A 206 -17.01 4.38 3.83
C ASP A 206 -16.99 5.41 4.99
N GLY A 207 -17.67 6.54 4.83
CA GLY A 207 -17.83 7.57 5.84
C GLY A 207 -16.78 8.69 5.79
N TYR A 208 -15.82 8.66 4.85
CA TYR A 208 -14.75 9.65 4.77
C TYR A 208 -14.62 10.23 3.36
N HIS A 209 -14.56 11.56 3.29
CA HIS A 209 -14.35 12.28 2.03
C HIS A 209 -12.87 12.31 1.61
N TYR A 210 -11.97 12.30 2.58
CA TYR A 210 -10.52 12.27 2.47
C TYR A 210 -9.96 11.06 3.23
N THR A 211 -8.75 11.16 3.78
CA THR A 211 -8.13 10.07 4.55
C THR A 211 -8.95 9.69 5.79
N ALA A 212 -9.04 8.40 6.08
CA ALA A 212 -9.58 7.84 7.31
C ALA A 212 -8.45 7.60 8.34
N PRO A 213 -8.74 7.53 9.66
CA PRO A 213 -7.80 7.01 10.64
C PRO A 213 -7.35 5.60 10.25
N VAL A 214 -6.03 5.32 10.34
CA VAL A 214 -5.51 4.00 9.98
C VAL A 214 -6.16 2.90 10.80
N GLY A 215 -6.41 1.74 10.20
CA GLY A 215 -7.04 0.62 10.87
C GLY A 215 -8.54 0.74 11.10
N THR A 216 -9.20 1.71 10.49
CA THR A 216 -10.67 1.86 10.56
C THR A 216 -11.40 0.66 9.95
N TYR A 217 -10.85 0.07 8.91
CA TYR A 217 -11.47 -1.00 8.14
C TYR A 217 -10.87 -2.36 8.47
N LYS A 218 -11.52 -3.44 7.98
CA LYS A 218 -11.08 -4.81 8.23
C LYS A 218 -9.71 -5.10 7.62
N PRO A 219 -8.81 -5.78 8.35
CA PRO A 219 -7.51 -6.17 7.84
C PRO A 219 -7.61 -7.32 6.83
N ASN A 220 -6.51 -7.57 6.12
CA ASN A 220 -6.31 -8.79 5.35
C ASN A 220 -5.89 -9.97 6.26
N ALA A 221 -5.66 -11.15 5.66
CA ALA A 221 -5.34 -12.38 6.41
C ALA A 221 -3.98 -12.34 7.14
N PHE A 222 -3.08 -11.40 6.78
CA PHE A 222 -1.85 -11.14 7.53
C PHE A 222 -2.03 -10.13 8.67
N GLY A 223 -3.23 -9.59 8.87
CA GLY A 223 -3.50 -8.58 9.88
C GLY A 223 -3.09 -7.16 9.49
N LEU A 224 -2.81 -6.92 8.21
CA LEU A 224 -2.47 -5.61 7.67
C LEU A 224 -3.74 -4.86 7.29
N HIS A 225 -3.81 -3.58 7.66
CA HIS A 225 -4.91 -2.68 7.33
C HIS A 225 -4.52 -1.75 6.18
N ASP A 226 -5.52 -1.22 5.51
CA ASP A 226 -5.40 -0.13 4.54
C ASP A 226 -4.41 -0.45 3.39
N MET A 227 -4.23 -1.75 3.06
CA MET A 227 -3.40 -2.17 1.92
C MET A 227 -4.01 -1.77 0.58
N ILE A 228 -5.27 -1.41 0.56
CA ILE A 228 -6.00 -0.88 -0.59
C ILE A 228 -6.76 0.34 -0.11
N GLY A 229 -6.68 1.46 -0.85
CA GLY A 229 -7.34 2.71 -0.50
C GLY A 229 -6.52 3.57 0.47
N ASN A 230 -7.16 4.52 1.11
CA ASN A 230 -6.63 5.52 2.02
C ASN A 230 -5.56 6.42 1.37
N VAL A 231 -4.29 6.04 1.32
CA VAL A 231 -3.27 6.73 0.53
C VAL A 231 -2.49 5.78 -0.37
N TRP A 232 -2.06 6.25 -1.54
CA TRP A 232 -1.03 5.58 -2.33
C TRP A 232 0.25 5.45 -1.53
N GLU A 233 0.89 4.30 -1.60
CA GLU A 233 2.09 4.02 -0.82
C GLU A 233 3.33 3.93 -1.69
N TRP A 234 4.35 4.74 -1.34
CA TRP A 234 5.67 4.63 -1.95
C TRP A 234 6.31 3.29 -1.60
N VAL A 235 6.81 2.63 -2.64
CA VAL A 235 7.61 1.40 -2.53
C VAL A 235 8.96 1.60 -3.21
N GLU A 236 9.96 0.81 -2.81
CA GLU A 236 11.19 0.70 -3.59
C GLU A 236 10.88 -0.09 -4.86
N GLY A 237 11.24 0.49 -6.01
CA GLY A 237 11.11 -0.20 -7.29
C GLY A 237 11.96 -1.47 -7.29
N ASN A 238 11.45 -2.52 -7.92
CA ASN A 238 12.23 -3.74 -8.10
C ASN A 238 13.42 -3.45 -9.01
N LYS A 239 14.64 -3.70 -8.53
CA LYS A 239 15.85 -3.73 -9.34
C LYS A 239 15.87 -4.99 -10.24
N HIS A 240 14.70 -5.55 -10.56
CA HIS A 240 14.61 -6.75 -11.35
C HIS A 240 14.86 -6.44 -12.83
N ASN A 241 15.86 -7.13 -13.36
CA ASN A 241 16.19 -7.22 -14.78
C ASN A 241 15.13 -7.98 -15.62
N ASP A 242 13.90 -8.06 -15.13
CA ASP A 242 12.83 -8.82 -15.76
C ASP A 242 12.12 -7.93 -16.79
N ALA A 243 12.57 -8.10 -18.03
CA ALA A 243 12.11 -7.54 -19.28
C ALA A 243 12.14 -6.00 -19.40
N PRO A 244 12.86 -5.47 -20.41
CA PRO A 244 12.80 -4.06 -20.76
C PRO A 244 11.42 -3.79 -21.38
N THR A 245 10.52 -3.18 -20.63
CA THR A 245 9.41 -2.47 -21.25
C THR A 245 9.89 -1.04 -21.50
N ASP A 246 9.73 -0.55 -22.71
CA ASP A 246 10.21 0.77 -23.17
C ASP A 246 9.60 1.97 -22.39
N ASP A 247 8.68 1.70 -21.46
CA ASP A 247 7.94 2.72 -20.68
C ASP A 247 8.38 2.86 -19.23
N LYS A 248 9.49 2.22 -18.82
CA LYS A 248 9.99 2.34 -17.43
C LYS A 248 10.59 3.72 -17.20
N VAL A 249 9.90 4.52 -16.39
CA VAL A 249 10.39 5.83 -15.93
C VAL A 249 11.41 5.62 -14.82
N LEU A 250 12.68 5.58 -15.19
CA LEU A 250 13.77 5.56 -14.21
C LEU A 250 14.03 6.98 -13.69
N SER A 251 14.25 7.11 -12.38
CA SER A 251 14.81 8.33 -11.81
C SER A 251 16.24 8.56 -12.31
N ALA A 252 16.80 9.75 -12.10
CA ALA A 252 18.16 10.09 -12.52
C ALA A 252 19.24 9.16 -11.91
N ASP A 253 18.92 8.49 -10.80
CA ASP A 253 19.76 7.48 -10.13
C ASP A 253 19.46 6.04 -10.58
N GLY A 254 18.59 5.85 -11.58
CA GLY A 254 18.23 4.54 -12.11
C GLY A 254 17.21 3.75 -11.26
N THR A 255 16.60 4.35 -10.24
CA THR A 255 15.55 3.71 -9.44
C THR A 255 14.16 3.98 -10.01
N GLU A 256 13.29 2.97 -10.03
CA GLU A 256 11.88 3.15 -10.35
C GLU A 256 11.15 3.75 -9.13
N ARG A 257 10.28 4.72 -9.40
CA ARG A 257 9.42 5.34 -8.39
C ARG A 257 8.00 4.84 -8.57
N VAL A 258 7.61 3.91 -7.73
CA VAL A 258 6.34 3.19 -7.82
C VAL A 258 5.48 3.49 -6.62
N LEU A 259 4.19 3.66 -6.88
CA LEU A 259 3.12 3.78 -5.89
C LEU A 259 2.18 2.60 -5.99
N ARG A 260 1.68 2.12 -4.86
CA ARG A 260 0.82 0.94 -4.77
C ARG A 260 -0.44 1.22 -3.94
N GLY A 261 -1.51 0.44 -4.17
CA GLY A 261 -2.68 0.34 -3.30
C GLY A 261 -3.89 1.20 -3.67
N GLY A 262 -3.71 2.27 -4.43
CA GLY A 262 -4.79 3.25 -4.60
C GLY A 262 -4.94 4.17 -3.39
N SER A 263 -5.97 5.00 -3.40
CA SER A 263 -6.21 5.97 -2.33
C SER A 263 -7.71 6.28 -2.17
N TRP A 264 -8.04 7.11 -1.18
CA TRP A 264 -9.39 7.65 -0.94
C TRP A 264 -10.05 8.26 -2.19
N PHE A 265 -9.27 8.59 -3.21
CA PHE A 265 -9.71 9.25 -4.44
C PHE A 265 -9.87 8.28 -5.63
N ASN A 266 -9.57 7.00 -5.46
CA ASN A 266 -9.56 6.02 -6.54
C ASN A 266 -10.78 5.11 -6.54
N GLY A 267 -11.36 4.94 -7.72
CA GLY A 267 -12.44 4.01 -7.97
C GLY A 267 -11.98 2.55 -8.16
N PRO A 268 -12.90 1.68 -8.58
CA PRO A 268 -12.68 0.23 -8.65
C PRO A 268 -11.49 -0.22 -9.49
N GLN A 269 -11.08 0.55 -10.51
CA GLN A 269 -9.99 0.17 -11.42
C GLN A 269 -8.61 0.30 -10.77
N LEU A 270 -8.44 1.28 -9.87
CA LEU A 270 -7.16 1.54 -9.20
C LEU A 270 -7.11 1.06 -7.74
N ALA A 271 -8.28 0.78 -7.13
CA ALA A 271 -8.36 0.19 -5.80
C ALA A 271 -8.24 -1.34 -5.87
N ARG A 272 -7.04 -1.86 -6.23
CA ARG A 272 -6.72 -3.29 -6.43
C ARG A 272 -5.30 -3.61 -5.97
N ALA A 273 -5.07 -4.87 -5.61
CA ALA A 273 -3.75 -5.33 -5.17
C ALA A 273 -2.67 -5.19 -6.27
N ALA A 274 -3.03 -5.42 -7.54
CA ALA A 274 -2.12 -5.29 -8.67
C ALA A 274 -1.91 -3.85 -9.13
N ALA A 275 -2.77 -2.91 -8.75
CA ALA A 275 -2.69 -1.54 -9.23
C ALA A 275 -1.36 -0.88 -8.84
N SER A 276 -0.68 -0.32 -9.82
CA SER A 276 0.55 0.45 -9.64
C SER A 276 0.52 1.73 -10.48
N VAL A 277 1.17 2.75 -9.99
CA VAL A 277 1.36 4.01 -10.71
C VAL A 277 2.84 4.39 -10.62
N ASN A 278 3.45 4.60 -11.77
CA ASN A 278 4.80 5.14 -11.83
C ASN A 278 4.77 6.67 -11.74
N GLU A 279 5.87 7.26 -11.25
CA GLU A 279 6.01 8.71 -11.25
C GLU A 279 5.85 9.25 -12.68
N VAL A 280 4.85 10.09 -12.90
CA VAL A 280 4.61 10.70 -14.21
C VAL A 280 5.63 11.83 -14.46
N ARG A 281 6.29 11.81 -15.60
CA ARG A 281 7.24 12.84 -16.02
C ARG A 281 6.70 13.65 -17.20
N ASP A 282 7.09 14.92 -17.27
CA ASP A 282 6.80 15.77 -18.42
C ASP A 282 7.70 15.42 -19.64
N ARG A 283 7.47 16.11 -20.76
CA ARG A 283 8.24 15.92 -21.99
C ARG A 283 9.75 16.22 -21.86
N ASN A 284 10.17 16.88 -20.78
CA ASN A 284 11.56 17.21 -20.47
C ASN A 284 12.17 16.22 -19.47
N GLY A 285 11.44 15.16 -19.08
CA GLY A 285 11.87 14.20 -18.08
C GLY A 285 11.78 14.71 -16.64
N LEU A 286 11.12 15.85 -16.40
CA LEU A 286 10.89 16.37 -15.05
C LEU A 286 9.63 15.73 -14.46
N PRO A 287 9.64 15.33 -13.18
CA PRO A 287 8.46 14.79 -12.52
C PRO A 287 7.32 15.81 -12.55
N MET A 288 6.18 15.44 -13.13
CA MET A 288 5.00 16.30 -13.18
C MET A 288 4.40 16.52 -11.78
N PHE A 289 4.45 15.48 -10.95
CA PHE A 289 4.00 15.53 -9.57
C PHE A 289 4.98 14.75 -8.70
N ARG A 290 5.62 15.41 -7.74
CA ARG A 290 6.46 14.74 -6.74
C ARG A 290 5.65 14.29 -5.53
N THR A 291 4.56 15.00 -5.23
CA THR A 291 3.68 14.71 -4.11
C THR A 291 2.24 15.07 -4.45
N LEU A 292 1.33 14.22 -4.00
CA LEU A 292 -0.12 14.46 -4.04
C LEU A 292 -0.68 14.32 -2.62
N ASN A 293 -1.82 14.95 -2.36
CA ASN A 293 -2.50 14.87 -1.07
C ASN A 293 -3.15 13.51 -0.78
N CYS A 294 -2.84 12.53 -1.60
CA CYS A 294 -3.21 11.13 -1.47
C CYS A 294 -2.00 10.18 -1.50
N MET A 295 -0.77 10.69 -1.35
CA MET A 295 0.47 9.90 -1.35
C MET A 295 1.11 9.87 0.03
N GLY A 296 1.32 8.69 0.56
CA GLY A 296 1.98 8.37 1.82
C GLY A 296 2.88 7.14 1.67
N PHE A 297 3.07 6.37 2.73
CA PHE A 297 3.92 5.18 2.73
C PHE A 297 3.72 4.35 3.99
N ARG A 298 4.17 3.09 3.95
CA ARG A 298 4.40 2.26 5.14
C ARG A 298 5.84 1.79 5.23
N VAL A 299 6.26 1.34 6.42
CA VAL A 299 7.62 0.89 6.66
C VAL A 299 7.73 -0.63 6.56
N ALA A 300 8.92 -1.11 6.17
CA ALA A 300 9.32 -2.51 6.28
C ALA A 300 10.61 -2.63 7.08
N SER A 301 10.90 -3.82 7.60
CA SER A 301 12.19 -4.13 8.18
C SER A 301 12.57 -5.58 7.97
N MET A 302 13.87 -5.85 7.98
CA MET A 302 14.36 -7.23 8.07
C MET A 302 14.08 -7.76 9.47
N LEU A 303 13.72 -9.03 9.58
CA LEU A 303 13.67 -9.72 10.87
C LEU A 303 15.09 -10.00 11.36
N PRO A 304 15.32 -10.03 12.68
CA PRO A 304 16.63 -10.32 13.26
C PRO A 304 17.17 -11.68 12.87
#